data_71752c43efe2545cb4b568187ae10f78
#
_entry.id   71752c43efe2545cb4b568187ae10f78
#
_cell.length_a   1.000
_cell.length_b   1.000
_cell.length_c   1.000
_cell.angle_alpha   90.00
_cell.angle_beta   90.00
_cell.angle_gamma   90.00
#
_symmetry.space_group_name_H-M   'P 1'
#
loop_
_entity.id
_entity.type
_entity.pdbx_description
1 polymer ?
#
loop_
_entity_poly.entity_id
_entity_poly.type
_entity_poly.pdbx_seq_one_letter_code
_entity_poly.pdbx_strand_id
1 'polypeptide(L)'
;MYVVNRDGPLGSIAAKFPILKVDISQRGSVGAILEDGERTWVNYYASDGSTIVENQTRMENTGYPLDLAVSPGGEVIGVSFLNIEEGNINSRVVFYNFGDQGQDKEDNIVSDFTYQDTLIPELFYLNQGTCVAFRDDGFSVFQGEAAPEETLSREAESEIVSTFHDEEYFGIVINGDSKEEPYIMKLYEDSGREKFSQGFETEYESISLSGERIILFDEQQVQMYNLSGRLEFDGKVK
;
A
#
# COMPACT_ATOMS: atom_id res chain seq x y z
N MET A 1 -9.75 -16.99 -8.42
CA MET A 1 -9.97 -16.36 -7.09
C MET A 1 -11.45 -16.51 -6.71
N TYR A 2 -11.79 -16.48 -5.43
CA TYR A 2 -13.17 -16.46 -4.95
C TYR A 2 -13.36 -15.22 -4.08
N VAL A 3 -14.41 -14.47 -4.33
CA VAL A 3 -14.86 -13.38 -3.47
C VAL A 3 -15.86 -13.94 -2.49
N VAL A 4 -15.58 -13.84 -1.22
CA VAL A 4 -16.41 -14.39 -0.14
C VAL A 4 -16.63 -13.35 0.95
N ASN A 5 -17.77 -13.39 1.61
CA ASN A 5 -18.05 -12.64 2.81
C ASN A 5 -18.50 -13.59 3.94
N ARG A 6 -18.97 -13.05 5.07
CA ARG A 6 -19.44 -13.86 6.21
C ARG A 6 -20.66 -14.72 5.89
N ASP A 7 -21.44 -14.36 4.88
CA ASP A 7 -22.67 -15.05 4.48
C ASP A 7 -22.42 -16.10 3.38
N GLY A 8 -21.20 -16.10 2.76
CA GLY A 8 -20.80 -17.08 1.77
C GLY A 8 -20.14 -16.47 0.52
N PRO A 9 -20.04 -17.26 -0.57
CA PRO A 9 -19.41 -16.79 -1.79
C PRO A 9 -20.27 -15.74 -2.51
N LEU A 10 -19.63 -14.63 -2.91
CA LEU A 10 -20.23 -13.58 -3.73
C LEU A 10 -19.97 -13.81 -5.21
N GLY A 11 -18.74 -14.23 -5.57
CA GLY A 11 -18.36 -14.43 -6.95
C GLY A 11 -17.10 -15.28 -7.09
N SER A 12 -16.78 -15.62 -8.34
CA SER A 12 -15.54 -16.30 -8.70
C SER A 12 -14.90 -15.65 -9.91
N ILE A 13 -13.59 -15.47 -9.85
CA ILE A 13 -12.78 -14.87 -10.91
C ILE A 13 -11.83 -15.93 -11.45
N ALA A 14 -11.95 -16.22 -12.75
CA ALA A 14 -11.00 -17.08 -13.44
C ALA A 14 -9.83 -16.24 -13.97
N ALA A 15 -8.76 -16.13 -13.18
CA ALA A 15 -7.54 -15.46 -13.62
C ALA A 15 -6.91 -16.23 -14.79
N LYS A 16 -6.62 -15.53 -15.90
CA LYS A 16 -6.00 -16.14 -17.10
C LYS A 16 -4.51 -16.42 -16.93
N PHE A 17 -3.85 -15.67 -16.04
CA PHE A 17 -2.42 -15.70 -15.80
C PHE A 17 -2.12 -15.76 -14.31
N PRO A 18 -0.88 -16.08 -13.89
CA PRO A 18 -0.43 -16.00 -12.50
C PRO A 18 -0.73 -14.63 -11.89
N ILE A 19 -1.16 -14.63 -10.63
CA ILE A 19 -1.47 -13.43 -9.88
C ILE A 19 -0.21 -13.02 -9.12
N LEU A 20 0.24 -11.78 -9.33
CA LEU A 20 1.34 -11.18 -8.59
C LEU A 20 0.84 -10.45 -7.34
N LYS A 21 -0.18 -9.64 -7.52
CA LYS A 21 -0.78 -8.82 -6.45
C LYS A 21 -2.29 -8.86 -6.57
N VAL A 22 -2.97 -8.71 -5.45
CA VAL A 22 -4.42 -8.60 -5.39
C VAL A 22 -4.81 -7.74 -4.19
N ASP A 23 -5.79 -6.88 -4.40
CA ASP A 23 -6.44 -6.14 -3.33
C ASP A 23 -7.94 -6.15 -3.50
N ILE A 24 -8.68 -5.97 -2.41
CA ILE A 24 -10.14 -6.06 -2.37
C ILE A 24 -10.73 -4.89 -1.58
N SER A 25 -11.70 -4.22 -2.17
CA SER A 25 -12.46 -3.18 -1.49
C SER A 25 -13.39 -3.74 -0.42
N GLN A 26 -13.86 -2.87 0.47
CA GLN A 26 -14.91 -3.24 1.45
C GLN A 26 -16.23 -3.68 0.78
N ARG A 27 -16.48 -3.29 -0.47
CA ARG A 27 -17.65 -3.70 -1.27
C ARG A 27 -17.43 -4.98 -2.08
N GLY A 28 -16.23 -5.56 -2.00
CA GLY A 28 -15.88 -6.81 -2.68
C GLY A 28 -15.41 -6.67 -4.11
N SER A 29 -15.20 -5.45 -4.62
CA SER A 29 -14.51 -5.25 -5.90
C SER A 29 -13.03 -5.61 -5.77
N VAL A 30 -12.44 -6.24 -6.79
CA VAL A 30 -11.09 -6.81 -6.73
C VAL A 30 -10.21 -6.22 -7.81
N GLY A 31 -9.10 -5.62 -7.41
CA GLY A 31 -7.98 -5.29 -8.28
C GLY A 31 -6.95 -6.41 -8.30
N ALA A 32 -6.34 -6.69 -9.45
CA ALA A 32 -5.28 -7.69 -9.56
C ALA A 32 -4.22 -7.31 -10.59
N ILE A 33 -2.96 -7.54 -10.24
CA ILE A 33 -1.84 -7.55 -11.18
C ILE A 33 -1.56 -8.98 -11.56
N LEU A 34 -1.57 -9.26 -12.87
CA LEU A 34 -1.30 -10.58 -13.45
C LEU A 34 -0.07 -10.50 -14.35
N GLU A 35 0.66 -11.63 -14.50
CA GLU A 35 1.85 -11.72 -15.34
C GLU A 35 1.93 -13.04 -16.10
N ASP A 36 2.39 -13.02 -17.35
CA ASP A 36 2.73 -14.20 -18.17
C ASP A 36 4.19 -14.16 -18.65
N GLY A 37 5.10 -13.79 -17.78
CA GLY A 37 6.56 -13.78 -18.01
C GLY A 37 7.10 -12.58 -18.81
N GLU A 38 6.38 -12.05 -19.79
CA GLU A 38 6.81 -10.88 -20.58
C GLU A 38 5.83 -9.72 -20.51
N ARG A 39 4.61 -9.99 -20.06
CA ARG A 39 3.51 -9.02 -20.06
C ARG A 39 2.84 -9.00 -18.72
N THR A 40 2.41 -7.82 -18.33
CA THR A 40 1.63 -7.61 -17.12
C THR A 40 0.27 -7.01 -17.47
N TRP A 41 -0.71 -7.30 -16.63
CA TRP A 41 -2.07 -6.76 -16.72
C TRP A 41 -2.49 -6.21 -15.38
N VAL A 42 -3.18 -5.10 -15.42
CA VAL A 42 -3.95 -4.57 -14.29
C VAL A 42 -5.41 -4.84 -14.61
N ASN A 43 -6.01 -5.76 -13.86
CA ASN A 43 -7.38 -6.17 -14.05
C ASN A 43 -8.24 -5.69 -12.89
N TYR A 44 -9.47 -5.33 -13.19
CA TYR A 44 -10.46 -4.96 -12.20
C TYR A 44 -11.75 -5.73 -12.37
N TYR A 45 -12.28 -6.23 -11.25
CA TYR A 45 -13.44 -7.12 -11.21
C TYR A 45 -14.48 -6.60 -10.22
N ALA A 46 -15.75 -6.75 -10.56
CA ALA A 46 -16.84 -6.53 -9.64
C ALA A 46 -16.92 -7.64 -8.57
N SER A 47 -17.68 -7.41 -7.51
CA SER A 47 -17.83 -8.36 -6.40
C SER A 47 -18.45 -9.71 -6.80
N ASP A 48 -19.21 -9.75 -7.89
CA ASP A 48 -19.78 -10.97 -8.47
C ASP A 48 -18.77 -11.76 -9.34
N GLY A 49 -17.56 -11.22 -9.51
CA GLY A 49 -16.49 -11.80 -10.33
C GLY A 49 -16.52 -11.41 -11.80
N SER A 50 -17.47 -10.57 -12.22
CA SER A 50 -17.48 -10.04 -13.58
C SER A 50 -16.32 -9.08 -13.82
N THR A 51 -15.72 -9.16 -15.01
CA THR A 51 -14.61 -8.28 -15.39
C THR A 51 -15.13 -6.89 -15.74
N ILE A 52 -14.61 -5.87 -15.07
CA ILE A 52 -14.86 -4.46 -15.39
C ILE A 52 -13.81 -3.99 -16.40
N VAL A 53 -12.52 -4.27 -16.12
CA VAL A 53 -11.39 -3.88 -16.98
C VAL A 53 -10.34 -4.98 -17.01
N GLU A 54 -9.77 -5.19 -18.20
CA GLU A 54 -8.51 -5.91 -18.43
C GLU A 54 -7.57 -4.96 -19.19
N ASN A 55 -6.55 -4.43 -18.53
CA ASN A 55 -5.61 -3.49 -19.14
C ASN A 55 -4.21 -4.10 -19.17
N GLN A 56 -3.68 -4.35 -20.38
CA GLN A 56 -2.31 -4.80 -20.56
C GLN A 56 -1.36 -3.61 -20.40
N THR A 57 -0.38 -3.74 -19.51
CA THR A 57 0.67 -2.76 -19.31
C THR A 57 1.92 -3.15 -20.11
N ARG A 58 2.70 -2.15 -20.51
CA ARG A 58 3.98 -2.34 -21.20
C ARG A 58 5.02 -1.44 -20.53
N MET A 59 6.18 -2.03 -20.22
CA MET A 59 7.28 -1.33 -19.56
C MET A 59 7.71 -0.05 -20.28
N GLU A 60 7.65 -0.06 -21.63
CA GLU A 60 8.05 1.07 -22.48
C GLU A 60 7.09 2.27 -22.42
N ASN A 61 5.84 2.06 -22.06
CA ASN A 61 4.81 3.10 -22.07
C ASN A 61 4.25 3.42 -20.68
N THR A 62 3.73 2.39 -20.00
CA THR A 62 3.02 2.53 -18.70
C THR A 62 3.96 2.29 -17.53
N GLY A 63 5.02 1.51 -17.74
CA GLY A 63 5.88 0.97 -16.69
C GLY A 63 5.47 -0.43 -16.23
N TYR A 64 6.28 -1.00 -15.34
CA TYR A 64 6.00 -2.28 -14.71
C TYR A 64 5.18 -2.04 -13.43
N PRO A 65 3.97 -2.61 -13.28
CA PRO A 65 3.17 -2.40 -12.10
C PRO A 65 3.78 -3.14 -10.90
N LEU A 66 4.08 -2.39 -9.83
CA LEU A 66 4.66 -2.93 -8.60
C LEU A 66 3.59 -3.33 -7.60
N ASP A 67 2.60 -2.45 -7.40
CA ASP A 67 1.53 -2.66 -6.45
C ASP A 67 0.24 -1.96 -6.88
N LEU A 68 -0.87 -2.36 -6.26
CA LEU A 68 -2.17 -1.73 -6.46
C LEU A 68 -2.97 -1.70 -5.15
N ALA A 69 -3.81 -0.68 -5.03
CA ALA A 69 -4.74 -0.54 -3.93
C ALA A 69 -6.14 -0.16 -4.44
N VAL A 70 -7.17 -0.79 -3.89
CA VAL A 70 -8.58 -0.53 -4.24
C VAL A 70 -9.22 0.31 -3.14
N SER A 71 -9.83 1.43 -3.51
CA SER A 71 -10.52 2.30 -2.55
C SER A 71 -11.62 1.54 -1.78
N PRO A 72 -11.92 1.91 -0.53
CA PRO A 72 -12.97 1.25 0.26
C PRO A 72 -14.33 1.24 -0.46
N GLY A 73 -14.65 2.30 -1.22
CA GLY A 73 -15.85 2.40 -2.05
C GLY A 73 -15.84 1.48 -3.29
N GLY A 74 -14.68 0.99 -3.71
CA GLY A 74 -14.53 0.10 -4.84
C GLY A 74 -14.70 0.78 -6.21
N GLU A 75 -14.52 2.09 -6.31
CA GLU A 75 -14.62 2.82 -7.58
C GLU A 75 -13.27 3.30 -8.09
N VAL A 76 -12.32 3.53 -7.19
CA VAL A 76 -10.97 4.02 -7.52
C VAL A 76 -9.94 2.94 -7.25
N ILE A 77 -9.00 2.79 -8.17
CA ILE A 77 -7.80 1.97 -8.00
C ILE A 77 -6.58 2.85 -8.17
N GLY A 78 -5.67 2.81 -7.19
CA GLY A 78 -4.31 3.32 -7.30
C GLY A 78 -3.38 2.21 -7.78
N VAL A 79 -2.48 2.51 -8.69
CA VAL A 79 -1.44 1.58 -9.16
C VAL A 79 -0.11 2.30 -9.15
N SER A 80 0.91 1.69 -8.56
CA SER A 80 2.29 2.14 -8.67
C SER A 80 2.98 1.41 -9.82
N PHE A 81 3.67 2.18 -10.66
CA PHE A 81 4.46 1.67 -11.79
C PHE A 81 5.92 2.05 -11.63
N LEU A 82 6.78 1.12 -11.98
CA LEU A 82 8.22 1.33 -12.10
C LEU A 82 8.58 1.60 -13.57
N ASN A 83 9.30 2.68 -13.81
CA ASN A 83 9.92 2.99 -15.09
C ASN A 83 11.44 3.11 -14.92
N ILE A 84 12.17 2.63 -15.92
CA ILE A 84 13.62 2.80 -15.98
C ILE A 84 13.92 3.61 -17.24
N GLU A 85 14.34 4.86 -17.05
CA GLU A 85 14.68 5.77 -18.14
C GLU A 85 16.15 6.21 -18.01
N GLU A 86 16.94 5.96 -19.05
CA GLU A 86 18.37 6.32 -19.09
C GLU A 86 19.18 5.78 -17.90
N GLY A 87 18.72 4.69 -17.28
CA GLY A 87 19.36 4.05 -16.11
C GLY A 87 18.90 4.59 -14.74
N ASN A 88 17.98 5.57 -14.74
CA ASN A 88 17.35 6.10 -13.52
C ASN A 88 16.05 5.35 -13.23
N ILE A 89 15.79 5.13 -11.95
CA ILE A 89 14.54 4.54 -11.46
C ILE A 89 13.53 5.66 -11.24
N ASN A 90 12.39 5.59 -11.92
CA ASN A 90 11.28 6.51 -11.70
C ASN A 90 10.04 5.69 -11.33
N SER A 91 9.26 6.17 -10.39
CA SER A 91 7.94 5.62 -10.10
C SER A 91 6.83 6.55 -10.53
N ARG A 92 5.70 5.96 -10.85
CA ARG A 92 4.49 6.66 -11.23
C ARG A 92 3.32 6.08 -10.46
N VAL A 93 2.52 6.93 -9.81
CA VAL A 93 1.27 6.54 -9.16
C VAL A 93 0.11 7.06 -10.00
N VAL A 94 -0.71 6.15 -10.49
CA VAL A 94 -1.85 6.47 -11.35
C VAL A 94 -3.13 6.02 -10.66
N PHE A 95 -4.11 6.92 -10.60
CA PHE A 95 -5.44 6.59 -10.09
C PHE A 95 -6.44 6.50 -11.24
N TYR A 96 -7.13 5.38 -11.29
CA TYR A 96 -8.21 5.08 -12.23
C TYR A 96 -9.54 5.11 -11.48
N ASN A 97 -10.55 5.77 -12.05
CA ASN A 97 -11.89 5.77 -11.49
C ASN A 97 -12.85 5.06 -12.46
N PHE A 98 -13.45 3.98 -12.02
CA PHE A 98 -14.42 3.17 -12.79
C PHE A 98 -15.88 3.48 -12.43
N GLY A 99 -16.12 4.46 -11.56
CA GLY A 99 -17.42 5.05 -11.30
C GLY A 99 -17.78 6.14 -12.32
N ASP A 100 -18.89 6.84 -12.06
CA ASP A 100 -19.45 7.85 -12.96
C ASP A 100 -18.44 8.97 -13.32
N GLN A 101 -17.56 9.33 -12.40
CA GLN A 101 -16.61 10.43 -12.57
C GLN A 101 -15.42 10.12 -13.48
N GLY A 102 -15.13 8.84 -13.69
CA GLY A 102 -14.06 8.40 -14.58
C GLY A 102 -14.51 8.10 -16.01
N GLN A 103 -15.83 7.97 -16.27
CA GLN A 103 -16.36 7.55 -17.58
C GLN A 103 -16.03 8.54 -18.71
N ASP A 104 -15.91 9.83 -18.40
CA ASP A 104 -15.58 10.87 -19.38
C ASP A 104 -14.06 11.14 -19.50
N LYS A 105 -13.24 10.36 -18.82
CA LYS A 105 -11.77 10.50 -18.82
C LYS A 105 -11.14 9.48 -19.76
N GLU A 106 -10.06 9.86 -20.40
CA GLU A 106 -9.25 8.97 -21.22
C GLU A 106 -8.66 7.86 -20.33
N ASP A 107 -8.89 6.61 -20.69
CA ASP A 107 -8.49 5.41 -19.95
C ASP A 107 -8.94 5.38 -18.48
N ASN A 108 -9.99 6.13 -18.11
CA ASN A 108 -10.47 6.30 -16.73
C ASN A 108 -9.44 6.94 -15.77
N ILE A 109 -8.34 7.52 -16.26
CA ILE A 109 -7.30 8.14 -15.42
C ILE A 109 -7.85 9.46 -14.87
N VAL A 110 -7.86 9.55 -13.52
CA VAL A 110 -8.31 10.76 -12.81
C VAL A 110 -7.17 11.53 -12.17
N SER A 111 -6.08 10.85 -11.84
CA SER A 111 -4.87 11.48 -11.27
C SER A 111 -3.62 10.67 -11.65
N ASP A 112 -2.48 11.38 -11.78
CA ASP A 112 -1.24 10.81 -12.26
C ASP A 112 -0.04 11.59 -11.69
N PHE A 113 0.83 10.92 -10.96
CA PHE A 113 1.96 11.51 -10.25
C PHE A 113 3.25 10.78 -10.62
N THR A 114 4.31 11.53 -10.92
CA THR A 114 5.63 10.97 -11.25
C THR A 114 6.65 11.36 -10.19
N TYR A 115 7.42 10.38 -9.73
CA TYR A 115 8.50 10.51 -8.75
C TYR A 115 9.81 10.11 -9.42
N GLN A 116 10.77 11.03 -9.42
CA GLN A 116 12.10 10.80 -9.99
C GLN A 116 13.02 10.20 -8.94
N ASP A 117 13.89 9.26 -9.36
CA ASP A 117 14.87 8.59 -8.50
C ASP A 117 14.25 7.98 -7.23
N THR A 118 13.00 7.52 -7.33
CA THR A 118 12.20 7.04 -6.20
C THR A 118 11.52 5.72 -6.55
N LEU A 119 11.55 4.75 -5.64
CA LEU A 119 10.83 3.48 -5.74
C LEU A 119 9.58 3.52 -4.86
N ILE A 120 8.43 3.11 -5.40
CA ILE A 120 7.15 3.00 -4.67
C ILE A 120 6.69 1.54 -4.67
N PRO A 121 7.14 0.73 -3.71
CA PRO A 121 6.86 -0.71 -3.68
C PRO A 121 5.48 -1.06 -3.15
N GLU A 122 4.82 -0.15 -2.45
CA GLU A 122 3.57 -0.44 -1.73
C GLU A 122 2.58 0.71 -1.79
N LEU A 123 1.33 0.38 -2.10
CA LEU A 123 0.16 1.24 -2.01
C LEU A 123 -0.90 0.56 -1.14
N PHE A 124 -1.62 1.33 -0.34
CA PHE A 124 -2.77 0.84 0.42
C PHE A 124 -3.77 1.94 0.71
N TYR A 125 -5.02 1.56 0.94
CA TYR A 125 -6.05 2.47 1.39
C TYR A 125 -6.33 2.28 2.88
N LEU A 126 -6.45 3.40 3.60
CA LEU A 126 -7.05 3.45 4.92
C LEU A 126 -8.58 3.51 4.81
N ASN A 127 -9.29 3.07 5.84
CA ASN A 127 -10.76 2.99 5.87
C ASN A 127 -11.49 4.29 5.49
N GLN A 128 -10.85 5.43 5.71
CA GLN A 128 -11.42 6.75 5.43
C GLN A 128 -11.22 7.21 3.98
N GLY A 129 -10.70 6.34 3.10
CA GLY A 129 -10.49 6.64 1.69
C GLY A 129 -9.21 7.41 1.39
N THR A 130 -8.31 7.51 2.34
CA THR A 130 -6.94 8.00 2.12
C THR A 130 -6.08 6.89 1.55
N CYS A 131 -5.42 7.13 0.42
CA CYS A 131 -4.40 6.23 -0.12
C CYS A 131 -3.02 6.68 0.35
N VAL A 132 -2.20 5.73 0.76
CA VAL A 132 -0.81 5.96 1.16
C VAL A 132 0.11 5.19 0.23
N ALA A 133 1.17 5.83 -0.21
CA ALA A 133 2.27 5.22 -0.94
C ALA A 133 3.52 5.20 -0.06
N PHE A 134 4.02 4.02 0.28
CA PHE A 134 5.35 3.90 0.84
C PHE A 134 6.39 4.01 -0.27
N ARG A 135 7.41 4.85 -0.03
CA ARG A 135 8.53 5.10 -0.91
C ARG A 135 9.82 4.63 -0.23
N ASP A 136 10.84 4.36 -0.99
CA ASP A 136 12.17 4.02 -0.45
C ASP A 136 12.81 5.18 0.34
N ASP A 137 12.38 6.42 0.06
CA ASP A 137 12.84 7.64 0.74
C ASP A 137 11.81 8.25 1.71
N GLY A 138 10.61 7.66 1.89
CA GLY A 138 9.56 8.23 2.71
C GLY A 138 8.16 7.72 2.41
N PHE A 139 7.19 8.62 2.37
CA PHE A 139 5.81 8.29 1.99
C PHE A 139 5.06 9.49 1.41
N SER A 140 4.03 9.18 0.62
CA SER A 140 3.06 10.15 0.09
C SER A 140 1.64 9.79 0.52
N VAL A 141 0.82 10.81 0.78
CA VAL A 141 -0.58 10.68 1.19
C VAL A 141 -1.47 11.32 0.12
N PHE A 142 -2.45 10.56 -0.35
CA PHE A 142 -3.41 11.01 -1.37
C PHE A 142 -4.82 11.00 -0.80
N GLN A 143 -5.55 12.08 -1.00
CA GLN A 143 -6.93 12.24 -0.54
C GLN A 143 -7.84 12.68 -1.68
N GLY A 144 -9.08 12.21 -1.67
CA GLY A 144 -10.11 12.52 -2.66
C GLY A 144 -10.86 11.26 -3.07
N GLU A 145 -12.20 11.27 -2.96
CA GLU A 145 -13.03 10.09 -3.23
C GLU A 145 -13.03 9.71 -4.72
N ALA A 146 -13.01 10.69 -5.62
CA ALA A 146 -13.18 10.46 -7.05
C ALA A 146 -11.90 10.67 -7.87
N ALA A 147 -11.06 11.60 -7.44
CA ALA A 147 -9.78 11.94 -8.04
C ALA A 147 -8.80 12.26 -6.90
N PRO A 148 -8.05 11.27 -6.40
CA PRO A 148 -7.09 11.48 -5.32
C PRO A 148 -6.01 12.48 -5.73
N GLU A 149 -5.73 13.44 -4.86
CA GLU A 149 -4.66 14.42 -5.00
C GLU A 149 -3.60 14.18 -3.90
N GLU A 150 -2.33 14.40 -4.20
CA GLU A 150 -1.27 14.32 -3.21
C GLU A 150 -1.40 15.50 -2.23
N THR A 151 -1.75 15.20 -0.98
CA THR A 151 -1.92 16.20 0.08
C THR A 151 -0.70 16.34 0.96
N LEU A 152 0.15 15.32 0.98
CA LEU A 152 1.41 15.31 1.70
C LEU A 152 2.42 14.42 0.98
N SER A 153 3.66 14.92 0.88
CA SER A 153 4.85 14.13 0.55
C SER A 153 5.88 14.38 1.65
N ARG A 154 6.38 13.31 2.27
CA ARG A 154 7.32 13.39 3.38
C ARG A 154 8.50 12.47 3.14
N GLU A 155 9.70 13.03 3.21
CA GLU A 155 10.94 12.26 3.25
C GLU A 155 11.21 11.73 4.67
N ALA A 156 11.76 10.54 4.78
CA ALA A 156 12.24 9.97 6.02
C ALA A 156 13.58 10.64 6.42
N GLU A 157 13.81 10.77 7.71
CA GLU A 157 15.02 11.40 8.24
C GLU A 157 16.25 10.49 8.13
N SER A 158 16.02 9.18 7.93
CA SER A 158 17.04 8.15 7.79
C SER A 158 16.49 6.99 6.96
N GLU A 159 17.33 6.01 6.65
CA GLU A 159 16.94 4.80 5.90
C GLU A 159 15.73 4.09 6.53
N ILE A 160 14.73 3.77 5.72
CA ILE A 160 13.57 3.00 6.15
C ILE A 160 13.94 1.52 6.22
N VAL A 161 13.78 0.94 7.40
CA VAL A 161 14.05 -0.47 7.69
C VAL A 161 12.81 -1.32 7.47
N SER A 162 11.64 -0.80 7.87
CA SER A 162 10.36 -1.49 7.75
C SER A 162 9.21 -0.51 7.61
N THR A 163 8.15 -0.98 6.99
CA THR A 163 6.84 -0.33 6.91
C THR A 163 5.79 -1.21 7.57
N PHE A 164 4.74 -0.61 8.09
CA PHE A 164 3.61 -1.34 8.67
C PHE A 164 2.35 -0.47 8.63
N HIS A 165 1.20 -1.09 8.48
CA HIS A 165 -0.08 -0.40 8.49
C HIS A 165 -1.21 -1.33 8.92
N ASP A 166 -2.34 -0.75 9.26
CA ASP A 166 -3.65 -1.39 9.31
C ASP A 166 -4.68 -0.54 8.54
N GLU A 167 -5.94 -0.66 8.88
CA GLU A 167 -7.02 0.08 8.23
C GLU A 167 -7.14 1.54 8.71
N GLU A 168 -6.47 1.94 9.80
CA GLU A 168 -6.61 3.28 10.42
C GLU A 168 -5.30 4.07 10.47
N TYR A 169 -4.15 3.37 10.63
CA TYR A 169 -2.85 3.98 10.85
C TYR A 169 -1.79 3.34 9.97
N PHE A 170 -0.71 4.07 9.76
CA PHE A 170 0.48 3.54 9.11
C PHE A 170 1.75 4.03 9.81
N GLY A 171 2.84 3.32 9.61
CA GLY A 171 4.10 3.66 10.25
C GLY A 171 5.32 3.18 9.49
N ILE A 172 6.44 3.75 9.86
CA ILE A 172 7.76 3.37 9.39
C ILE A 172 8.68 3.10 10.57
N VAL A 173 9.63 2.21 10.37
CA VAL A 173 10.80 2.10 11.22
C VAL A 173 11.99 2.59 10.43
N ILE A 174 12.75 3.50 11.00
CA ILE A 174 13.98 4.05 10.41
C ILE A 174 15.19 3.72 11.28
N ASN A 175 16.37 3.77 10.69
CA ASN A 175 17.61 3.68 11.44
C ASN A 175 17.76 4.87 12.41
N GLY A 176 18.09 4.57 13.66
CA GLY A 176 18.40 5.56 14.69
C GLY A 176 19.89 5.90 14.72
N ASP A 177 20.22 7.04 15.32
CA ASP A 177 21.60 7.56 15.39
C ASP A 177 22.42 7.04 16.58
N SER A 178 21.79 6.31 17.51
CA SER A 178 22.45 5.83 18.71
C SER A 178 22.48 4.31 18.81
N LYS A 179 23.47 3.78 19.55
CA LYS A 179 23.55 2.34 19.85
C LYS A 179 22.50 1.87 20.86
N GLU A 180 21.98 2.81 21.64
CA GLU A 180 20.94 2.52 22.65
C GLU A 180 19.55 2.48 21.99
N GLU A 181 19.38 3.23 20.90
CA GLU A 181 18.16 3.26 20.08
C GLU A 181 18.53 3.13 18.60
N PRO A 182 18.93 1.94 18.15
CA PRO A 182 19.31 1.71 16.74
C PRO A 182 18.14 1.81 15.76
N TYR A 183 16.92 1.76 16.28
CA TYR A 183 15.69 1.89 15.51
C TYR A 183 14.77 2.97 16.09
N ILE A 184 14.09 3.69 15.21
CA ILE A 184 13.04 4.65 15.58
C ILE A 184 11.76 4.24 14.85
N MET A 185 10.74 3.89 15.60
CA MET A 185 9.41 3.61 15.10
C MET A 185 8.57 4.87 15.13
N LYS A 186 7.95 5.20 13.99
CA LYS A 186 7.05 6.35 13.85
C LYS A 186 5.68 5.87 13.37
N LEU A 187 4.63 6.35 14.01
CA LEU A 187 3.23 6.08 13.66
C LEU A 187 2.56 7.36 13.16
N TYR A 188 1.77 7.23 12.12
CA TYR A 188 1.06 8.33 11.47
C TYR A 188 -0.43 8.06 11.38
N GLU A 189 -1.23 9.15 11.44
CA GLU A 189 -2.64 9.16 11.14
C GLU A 189 -2.87 9.27 9.62
N ASP A 190 -4.11 9.13 9.18
CA ASP A 190 -4.55 9.22 7.79
C ASP A 190 -4.13 10.51 7.05
N SER A 191 -4.00 11.62 7.79
CA SER A 191 -3.50 12.90 7.25
C SER A 191 -1.97 12.94 7.09
N GLY A 192 -1.25 11.89 7.49
CA GLY A 192 0.21 11.88 7.58
C GLY A 192 0.76 12.63 8.79
N ARG A 193 -0.10 13.04 9.73
CA ARG A 193 0.33 13.63 11.00
C ARG A 193 0.95 12.56 11.88
N GLU A 194 2.17 12.82 12.36
CA GLU A 194 2.86 11.95 13.30
C GLU A 194 2.10 11.86 14.62
N LYS A 195 1.76 10.66 15.05
CA LYS A 195 1.09 10.35 16.31
C LYS A 195 2.09 10.14 17.43
N PHE A 196 3.16 9.42 17.15
CA PHE A 196 4.31 9.29 18.04
C PHE A 196 5.58 8.91 17.28
N SER A 197 6.73 9.11 17.94
CA SER A 197 8.05 8.61 17.56
C SER A 197 8.69 7.96 18.78
N GLN A 198 9.17 6.71 18.65
CA GLN A 198 9.72 5.92 19.76
C GLN A 198 10.96 5.18 19.33
N GLY A 199 12.10 5.46 20.00
CA GLY A 199 13.31 4.68 19.87
C GLY A 199 13.21 3.33 20.56
N PHE A 200 13.85 2.30 20.02
CA PHE A 200 13.94 0.97 20.63
C PHE A 200 15.22 0.25 20.18
N GLU A 201 15.65 -0.76 20.98
CA GLU A 201 16.90 -1.48 20.76
C GLU A 201 16.72 -2.90 20.23
N THR A 202 15.49 -3.44 20.32
CA THR A 202 15.22 -4.86 20.01
C THR A 202 15.32 -5.12 18.52
N GLU A 203 16.16 -6.07 18.13
CA GLU A 203 16.13 -6.65 16.80
C GLU A 203 14.81 -7.41 16.59
N TYR A 204 14.26 -7.38 15.39
CA TYR A 204 13.01 -8.05 15.05
C TYR A 204 13.05 -8.55 13.61
N GLU A 205 12.28 -9.59 13.32
CA GLU A 205 12.11 -10.13 11.96
C GLU A 205 10.85 -9.56 11.30
N SER A 206 9.85 -9.21 12.10
CA SER A 206 8.58 -8.72 11.60
C SER A 206 7.95 -7.70 12.53
N ILE A 207 7.23 -6.74 11.92
CA ILE A 207 6.43 -5.74 12.59
C ILE A 207 5.02 -5.78 12.02
N SER A 208 4.01 -5.64 12.85
CA SER A 208 2.61 -5.56 12.43
C SER A 208 1.83 -4.60 13.32
N LEU A 209 0.79 -4.01 12.76
CA LEU A 209 -0.18 -3.21 13.47
C LEU A 209 -1.52 -3.94 13.47
N SER A 210 -2.09 -4.19 14.64
CA SER A 210 -3.36 -4.88 14.78
C SER A 210 -4.02 -4.59 16.12
N GLY A 211 -5.29 -4.24 16.10
CA GLY A 211 -6.09 -4.04 17.30
C GLY A 211 -5.52 -3.00 18.26
N GLU A 212 -5.15 -1.84 17.74
CA GLU A 212 -4.56 -0.72 18.48
C GLU A 212 -3.17 -1.05 19.12
N ARG A 213 -2.49 -2.07 18.61
CA ARG A 213 -1.15 -2.47 19.06
C ARG A 213 -0.19 -2.67 17.92
N ILE A 214 1.04 -2.22 18.13
CA ILE A 214 2.17 -2.52 17.25
C ILE A 214 2.92 -3.67 17.87
N ILE A 215 3.14 -4.72 17.09
CA ILE A 215 3.74 -5.97 17.54
C ILE A 215 5.03 -6.16 16.75
N LEU A 216 6.14 -6.18 17.47
CA LEU A 216 7.46 -6.56 16.96
C LEU A 216 7.74 -7.98 17.42
N PHE A 217 8.19 -8.85 16.54
CA PHE A 217 8.51 -10.22 16.90
C PHE A 217 9.62 -10.81 16.04
N ASP A 218 10.32 -11.75 16.66
CA ASP A 218 11.22 -12.70 16.04
C ASP A 218 10.94 -14.14 16.56
N GLU A 219 11.83 -15.09 16.27
CA GLU A 219 11.68 -16.48 16.75
C GLU A 219 11.71 -16.62 18.28
N GLN A 220 12.23 -15.65 19.02
CA GLN A 220 12.54 -15.76 20.45
C GLN A 220 11.81 -14.73 21.31
N GLN A 221 11.42 -13.58 20.76
CA GLN A 221 10.90 -12.44 21.50
C GLN A 221 9.68 -11.81 20.83
N VAL A 222 8.77 -11.31 21.65
CA VAL A 222 7.64 -10.47 21.23
C VAL A 222 7.62 -9.22 22.08
N GLN A 223 7.55 -8.06 21.42
CA GLN A 223 7.27 -6.78 22.08
C GLN A 223 5.97 -6.21 21.54
N MET A 224 5.16 -5.60 22.42
CA MET A 224 3.92 -4.94 22.04
C MET A 224 3.91 -3.50 22.55
N TYR A 225 3.65 -2.58 21.65
CA TYR A 225 3.50 -1.16 21.93
C TYR A 225 2.04 -0.74 21.66
N ASN A 226 1.53 0.19 22.47
CA ASN A 226 0.25 0.82 22.16
C ASN A 226 0.41 1.98 21.18
N LEU A 227 -0.72 2.58 20.76
CA LEU A 227 -0.74 3.70 19.79
C LEU A 227 -0.20 5.03 20.35
N SER A 228 0.35 5.07 21.55
CA SER A 228 1.11 6.20 22.10
C SER A 228 2.62 5.91 22.18
N GLY A 229 3.09 4.80 21.62
CA GLY A 229 4.49 4.39 21.65
C GLY A 229 4.96 3.76 22.97
N ARG A 230 4.02 3.49 23.91
CA ARG A 230 4.38 2.88 25.20
C ARG A 230 4.47 1.37 25.06
N LEU A 231 5.60 0.79 25.52
CA LEU A 231 5.77 -0.65 25.64
C LEU A 231 4.81 -1.23 26.71
N GLU A 232 3.92 -2.15 26.28
CA GLU A 232 2.95 -2.82 27.15
C GLU A 232 3.35 -4.25 27.49
N PHE A 233 4.09 -4.89 26.61
CA PHE A 233 4.54 -6.26 26.77
C PHE A 233 5.95 -6.47 26.21
N ASP A 234 6.77 -7.19 26.93
CA ASP A 234 8.06 -7.71 26.48
C ASP A 234 8.23 -9.13 27.02
N GLY A 235 8.34 -10.10 26.14
CA GLY A 235 8.36 -11.49 26.52
C GLY A 235 8.99 -12.41 25.49
N LYS A 236 9.42 -13.59 25.97
CA LYS A 236 10.01 -14.61 25.10
C LYS A 236 8.94 -15.57 24.60
N VAL A 237 9.05 -15.93 23.33
CA VAL A 237 8.29 -17.03 22.73
C VAL A 237 8.83 -18.35 23.30
N LYS A 238 7.94 -19.23 23.79
CA LYS A 238 8.32 -20.54 24.32
C LYS A 238 8.07 -21.63 23.30
#